data_176b6456345e6debeb672d3e3a6b31ba
#
_entry.id   176b6456345e6debeb672d3e3a6b31ba
#
_cell.length_a   1.000
_cell.length_b   1.000
_cell.length_c   1.000
_cell.angle_alpha   90.00
_cell.angle_beta   90.00
_cell.angle_gamma   90.00
#
_symmetry.space_group_name_H-M   'P 1'
#
loop_
_entity.id
_entity.type
_entity.pdbx_description
1 polymer ?
#
loop_
_entity_poly.entity_id
_entity_poly.type
_entity_poly.pdbx_seq_one_letter_code
_entity_poly.pdbx_strand_id
1 'polypeptide(L)' 'GGFIFYYRERIFGGVYGTGFMVKNVPAAWRFMPGTSAEPPYDGAKPMLHVPILADSAKLRAMVQAMWEELPKRPPRKRKR' A
#
# COMPACT_ATOMS: atom_id res chain seq x y z
N GLY A 1 16.82 2.92 -2.16
CA GLY A 1 15.94 1.94 -1.62
C GLY A 1 14.81 2.54 -0.83
N GLY A 2 14.01 1.69 -0.35
CA GLY A 2 12.88 2.08 0.45
C GLY A 2 12.48 0.92 1.33
N PHE A 3 11.34 1.07 1.95
CA PHE A 3 10.83 0.02 2.82
C PHE A 3 9.52 -0.49 2.24
N ILE A 4 9.32 -1.81 2.38
CA ILE A 4 8.09 -2.45 1.94
C ILE A 4 7.36 -2.91 3.19
N PHE A 5 6.08 -2.58 3.27
CA PHE A 5 5.28 -2.93 4.44
C PHE A 5 4.29 -4.02 4.11
N TYR A 6 4.17 -4.96 5.03
CA TYR A 6 3.27 -6.10 4.91
C TYR A 6 2.21 -6.03 5.99
N TYR A 7 1.04 -6.55 5.69
CA TYR A 7 0.02 -6.79 6.68
C TYR A 7 -0.55 -8.17 6.40
N ARG A 8 -0.42 -9.06 7.35
CA ARG A 8 -0.89 -10.44 7.22
C ARG A 8 -0.41 -11.06 5.91
N GLU A 9 0.90 -10.91 5.67
CA GLU A 9 1.60 -11.51 4.53
C GLU A 9 1.25 -10.92 3.16
N ARG A 10 0.52 -9.82 3.12
CA ARG A 10 0.27 -9.12 1.87
C ARG A 10 0.93 -7.75 1.92
N ILE A 11 1.54 -7.37 0.83
CA ILE A 11 2.20 -6.06 0.74
C ILE A 11 1.11 -5.01 0.54
N PHE A 12 1.07 -4.00 1.43
CA PHE A 12 0.09 -2.94 1.27
C PHE A 12 0.70 -1.61 0.86
N GLY A 13 1.99 -1.43 1.01
CA GLY A 13 2.62 -0.17 0.64
C GLY A 13 4.07 -0.14 1.02
N GLY A 14 4.63 1.05 1.06
CA GLY A 14 6.01 1.21 1.42
C GLY A 14 6.41 2.67 1.46
N VAL A 15 7.66 2.92 1.79
CA VAL A 15 8.25 4.25 1.78
C VAL A 15 9.18 4.33 0.58
N TYR A 16 8.95 5.34 -0.25
CA TYR A 16 9.72 5.55 -1.48
C TYR A 16 10.25 6.97 -1.48
N GLY A 17 10.93 7.34 -2.56
CA GLY A 17 11.41 8.70 -2.68
C GLY A 17 10.32 9.76 -2.60
N THR A 18 9.10 9.38 -3.02
CA THR A 18 7.94 10.26 -2.96
C THR A 18 7.21 10.22 -1.62
N GLY A 19 7.67 9.40 -0.67
CA GLY A 19 7.07 9.30 0.65
C GLY A 19 6.36 7.98 0.86
N PHE A 20 5.48 7.97 1.86
CA PHE A 20 4.71 6.76 2.18
C PHE A 20 3.57 6.61 1.17
N MET A 21 3.50 5.45 0.56
CA MET A 21 2.48 5.17 -0.44
C MET A 21 1.89 3.79 -0.18
N VAL A 22 0.65 3.60 -0.62
CA VAL A 22 -0.04 2.31 -0.48
C VAL A 22 -0.52 1.84 -1.84
N LYS A 23 -0.85 0.57 -1.92
CA LYS A 23 -1.34 -0.02 -3.15
C LYS A 23 -2.62 0.67 -3.60
N ASN A 24 -2.79 0.74 -4.92
CA ASN A 24 -3.95 1.39 -5.53
C ASN A 24 -5.11 0.40 -5.58
N VAL A 25 -5.88 0.36 -4.51
CA VAL A 25 -7.05 -0.51 -4.41
C VAL A 25 -8.24 0.33 -3.95
N PRO A 26 -9.48 -0.12 -4.24
CA PRO A 26 -10.66 0.70 -3.92
C PRO A 26 -10.78 1.10 -2.46
N ALA A 27 -10.42 0.23 -1.53
CA ALA A 27 -10.52 0.59 -0.11
C ALA A 27 -9.63 1.77 0.23
N ALA A 28 -8.41 1.84 -0.36
CA ALA A 28 -7.53 2.98 -0.10
C ALA A 28 -8.15 4.27 -0.59
N TRP A 29 -8.79 4.25 -1.76
CA TRP A 29 -9.46 5.43 -2.27
C TRP A 29 -10.61 5.85 -1.37
N ARG A 30 -11.35 4.89 -0.81
CA ARG A 30 -12.47 5.23 0.07
C ARG A 30 -12.01 5.99 1.31
N PHE A 31 -10.85 5.61 1.85
CA PHE A 31 -10.32 6.26 3.05
C PHE A 31 -9.60 7.55 2.74
N MET A 32 -9.15 7.73 1.49
CA MET A 32 -8.37 8.89 1.09
C MET A 32 -8.89 9.45 -0.23
N PRO A 33 -10.14 9.95 -0.26
CA PRO A 33 -10.74 10.36 -1.53
C PRO A 33 -10.02 11.54 -2.18
N GLY A 34 -9.26 12.30 -1.41
CA GLY A 34 -8.55 13.45 -1.96
C GLY A 34 -7.12 13.17 -2.40
N THR A 35 -6.68 11.91 -2.30
CA THR A 35 -5.31 11.61 -2.65
C THR A 35 -5.15 11.43 -4.16
N SER A 36 -3.90 11.26 -4.60
CA SER A 36 -3.59 11.06 -5.99
C SER A 36 -2.74 9.83 -6.17
N ALA A 37 -2.78 9.27 -7.36
CA ALA A 37 -1.98 8.11 -7.72
C ALA A 37 -0.75 8.56 -8.49
N GLU A 38 0.37 7.93 -8.22
CA GLU A 38 1.63 8.28 -8.85
C GLU A 38 2.58 7.10 -8.76
N PRO A 39 3.37 6.82 -9.80
CA PRO A 39 4.36 5.76 -9.71
C PRO A 39 5.41 6.14 -8.67
N PRO A 40 5.78 5.23 -7.77
CA PRO A 40 6.82 5.53 -6.77
C PRO A 40 8.22 5.62 -7.40
N TYR A 41 8.40 5.08 -8.59
CA TYR A 41 9.64 5.19 -9.35
C TYR A 41 9.33 4.86 -10.80
N ASP A 42 10.28 5.13 -11.68
CA ASP A 42 10.08 4.89 -13.10
C ASP A 42 9.74 3.44 -13.37
N GLY A 43 8.69 3.23 -14.16
CA GLY A 43 8.27 1.90 -14.54
C GLY A 43 7.38 1.19 -13.56
N ALA A 44 7.14 1.79 -12.39
CA ALA A 44 6.29 1.16 -11.39
C ALA A 44 4.82 1.47 -11.67
N LYS A 45 3.95 0.62 -11.15
CA LYS A 45 2.52 0.90 -11.21
C LYS A 45 2.17 2.02 -10.25
N PRO A 46 1.17 2.84 -10.57
CA PRO A 46 0.78 3.93 -9.68
C PRO A 46 0.36 3.43 -8.31
N MET A 47 0.79 4.14 -7.29
CA MET A 47 0.39 3.90 -5.91
C MET A 47 -0.18 5.19 -5.36
N LEU A 48 -0.84 5.12 -4.21
CA LEU A 48 -1.53 6.27 -3.64
C LEU A 48 -0.71 6.89 -2.53
N HIS A 49 -0.60 8.21 -2.54
CA HIS A 49 0.01 8.94 -1.43
C HIS A 49 -0.87 8.86 -0.20
N VAL A 50 -0.26 8.88 0.98
CA VAL A 50 -0.98 8.71 2.24
C VAL A 50 -0.97 10.00 3.04
N PRO A 51 -1.98 10.88 2.85
CA PRO A 51 -2.05 12.12 3.61
C PRO A 51 -2.53 11.93 5.06
N ILE A 52 -3.02 10.74 5.39
CA ILE A 52 -3.54 10.48 6.73
C ILE A 52 -2.51 9.80 7.61
N LEU A 53 -1.22 9.97 7.30
CA LEU A 53 -0.16 9.28 8.01
C LEU A 53 -0.17 9.58 9.51
N ALA A 54 -0.58 10.78 9.89
CA ALA A 54 -0.61 11.17 11.29
C ALA A 54 -1.80 10.59 12.06
N ASP A 55 -2.77 10.01 11.36
CA ASP A 55 -3.96 9.42 12.00
C ASP A 55 -3.81 7.91 11.99
N SER A 56 -3.18 7.38 13.05
CA SER A 56 -2.85 5.96 13.07
C SER A 56 -4.09 5.07 13.14
N ALA A 57 -5.16 5.51 13.77
CA ALA A 57 -6.38 4.71 13.84
C ALA A 57 -7.01 4.58 12.45
N LYS A 58 -7.07 5.68 11.72
CA LYS A 58 -7.63 5.66 10.37
C LYS A 58 -6.74 4.86 9.42
N LEU A 59 -5.43 5.01 9.56
CA LEU A 59 -4.50 4.28 8.74
C LEU A 59 -4.65 2.77 8.96
N ARG A 60 -4.78 2.35 10.21
CA ARG A 60 -4.98 0.94 10.52
C ARG A 60 -6.28 0.42 9.91
N ALA A 61 -7.35 1.19 10.06
CA ALA A 61 -8.64 0.78 9.50
C ALA A 61 -8.56 0.65 7.99
N MET A 62 -7.84 1.56 7.34
CA MET A 62 -7.65 1.50 5.90
C MET A 62 -6.90 0.25 5.49
N VAL A 63 -5.80 -0.06 6.17
CA VAL A 63 -5.00 -1.23 5.82
C VAL A 63 -5.82 -2.50 6.00
N GLN A 64 -6.60 -2.58 7.07
CA GLN A 64 -7.47 -3.73 7.29
C GLN A 64 -8.51 -3.87 6.18
N ALA A 65 -9.09 -2.76 5.75
CA ALA A 65 -10.09 -2.79 4.67
C ALA A 65 -9.43 -3.14 3.34
N MET A 66 -8.20 -2.70 3.13
CA MET A 66 -7.47 -3.00 1.90
C MET A 66 -7.11 -4.47 1.78
N TRP A 67 -6.96 -5.15 2.91
CA TRP A 67 -6.32 -6.46 2.92
C TRP A 67 -6.95 -7.45 1.94
N GLU A 68 -8.27 -7.50 1.89
CA GLU A 68 -8.93 -8.44 1.00
C GLU A 68 -8.78 -8.07 -0.47
N GLU A 69 -8.45 -6.82 -0.74
CA GLU A 69 -8.28 -6.32 -2.10
C GLU A 69 -6.83 -6.35 -2.54
N LEU A 70 -5.91 -6.68 -1.64
CA LEU A 70 -4.50 -6.74 -1.98
C LEU A 70 -4.18 -8.04 -2.69
N PRO A 71 -3.18 -8.02 -3.59
CA PRO A 71 -2.77 -9.26 -4.24
C PRO A 71 -2.28 -10.26 -3.21
N LYS A 72 -2.69 -11.51 -3.36
CA LYS A 72 -2.19 -12.57 -2.50
C LYS A 72 -0.78 -12.90 -2.93
N ARG A 73 0.08 -13.13 -1.96
CA ARG A 73 1.39 -13.62 -2.29
C ARG A 73 1.27 -15.05 -2.80
N PRO A 74 1.92 -15.36 -3.92
CA PRO A 74 1.92 -16.75 -4.37
C PRO A 74 2.63 -17.62 -3.35
N PRO A 75 2.28 -18.90 -3.28
CA PRO A 75 2.99 -19.81 -2.38
C PRO A 75 4.45 -19.80 -2.69
N ARG A 76 5.27 -19.79 -1.64
CA ARG A 76 6.70 -19.77 -1.84
C ARG A 76 7.17 -21.10 -2.34
N LYS A 77 7.91 -21.10 -3.43
CA LYS A 77 8.56 -22.31 -3.85
C LYS A 77 9.76 -22.51 -3.00
N ARG A 78 9.85 -23.55 -2.47
CA ARG A 78 10.97 -23.62 -1.63
C ARG A 78 12.07 -24.27 -2.25
N LYS A 79 12.47 -23.93 -2.58
CA LYS A 79 13.21 -24.42 -3.06
C LYS A 79 13.94 -24.73 -2.67
N ARG A 80 13.74 -25.04 -2.76
CA ARG A 80 14.01 -25.42 -2.37
C ARG A 80 14.56 -25.67 -2.49
#